data_23f34f8490c5d4cb28af969e63582863
#
_entry.id   23f34f8490c5d4cb28af969e63582863
#
_cell.length_a   1.000
_cell.length_b   1.000
_cell.length_c   1.000
_cell.angle_alpha   90.00
_cell.angle_beta   90.00
_cell.angle_gamma   90.00
#
_symmetry.space_group_name_H-M   'P 1'
#
loop_
_entity.id
_entity.type
_entity.pdbx_description
1 polymer ?
#
loop_
_entity_poly.entity_id
_entity_poly.type
_entity_poly.pdbx_seq_one_letter_code
_entity_poly.pdbx_strand_id
1 'polypeptide(L)' 'MNEQDEQPSFLAMVGLVAMVVAIVILVFFRIGYLFGRVFL' A
#
# COMPACT_ATOMS: atom_id res chain seq x y z
N MET A 1 9.71 23.50 2.94
CA MET A 1 10.10 22.35 3.46
C MET A 1 9.94 22.22 4.90
N ASN A 2 10.20 23.19 5.64
CA ASN A 2 10.06 23.05 7.05
C ASN A 2 8.66 22.82 7.44
N GLU A 3 7.77 23.48 6.81
CA GLU A 3 6.42 23.27 7.17
C GLU A 3 6.06 21.86 6.91
N GLN A 4 6.70 21.26 5.97
CA GLN A 4 6.39 19.91 5.70
C GLN A 4 6.83 19.05 6.80
N ASP A 5 7.83 19.46 7.54
CA ASP A 5 8.30 18.63 8.61
C ASP A 5 7.24 18.42 9.63
N GLU A 6 6.42 19.39 9.87
CA GLU A 6 5.44 19.24 10.90
C GLU A 6 4.22 18.59 10.41
N GLN A 7 3.56 19.23 9.48
CA GLN A 7 2.35 18.67 8.99
C GLN A 7 2.57 17.44 8.23
N PRO A 8 3.52 17.42 7.34
CA PRO A 8 3.74 16.27 6.50
C PRO A 8 4.16 15.06 7.29
N SER A 9 4.69 15.28 8.46
CA SER A 9 5.06 14.17 9.26
C SER A 9 3.86 13.26 9.47
N PHE A 10 2.73 13.82 9.79
CA PHE A 10 1.53 13.05 10.01
C PHE A 10 1.00 12.54 8.70
N LEU A 11 0.93 13.40 7.70
CA LEU A 11 0.44 13.02 6.41
C LEU A 11 1.33 11.96 5.78
N ALA A 12 2.63 12.11 5.94
CA ALA A 12 3.56 11.16 5.37
C ALA A 12 3.37 9.80 6.01
N MET A 13 3.12 9.77 7.28
CA MET A 13 2.92 8.51 7.96
C MET A 13 1.68 7.83 7.43
N VAL A 14 0.60 8.57 7.33
CA VAL A 14 -0.63 8.02 6.82
C VAL A 14 -0.44 7.55 5.38
N GLY A 15 0.26 8.34 4.59
CA GLY A 15 0.49 7.98 3.21
C GLY A 15 1.31 6.73 3.09
N LEU A 16 2.32 6.60 3.93
CA LEU A 16 3.17 5.46 3.90
C LEU A 16 2.39 4.21 4.25
N VAL A 17 1.62 4.28 5.30
CA VAL A 17 0.83 3.15 5.73
C VAL A 17 -0.17 2.77 4.64
N ALA A 18 -0.81 3.77 4.06
CA ALA A 18 -1.77 3.50 3.02
C ALA A 18 -1.10 2.83 1.82
N MET A 19 0.11 3.27 1.51
CA MET A 19 0.81 2.69 0.39
C MET A 19 1.16 1.25 0.66
N VAL A 20 1.65 0.97 1.84
CA VAL A 20 2.01 -0.39 2.20
C VAL A 20 0.78 -1.28 2.14
N VAL A 21 -0.32 -0.80 2.68
CA VAL A 21 -1.54 -1.59 2.67
C VAL A 21 -1.99 -1.83 1.24
N ALA A 22 -1.92 -0.80 0.40
CA ALA A 22 -2.33 -0.95 -0.97
C ALA A 22 -1.47 -1.98 -1.69
N ILE A 23 -0.17 -1.94 -1.45
CA ILE A 23 0.73 -2.86 -2.09
C ILE A 23 0.43 -4.29 -1.64
N VAL A 24 0.19 -4.46 -0.36
CA VAL A 24 -0.11 -5.78 0.17
C VAL A 24 -1.38 -6.31 -0.45
N ILE A 25 -2.39 -5.48 -0.54
CA ILE A 25 -3.64 -5.90 -1.13
C ILE A 25 -3.44 -6.26 -2.59
N LEU A 26 -2.68 -5.46 -3.29
CA LEU A 26 -2.42 -5.73 -4.70
C LEU A 26 -1.71 -7.05 -4.88
N VAL A 27 -0.70 -7.30 -4.07
CA VAL A 27 0.06 -8.52 -4.18
C VAL A 27 -0.83 -9.71 -3.89
N PHE A 28 -1.61 -9.62 -2.84
CA PHE A 28 -2.52 -10.71 -2.48
C PHE A 28 -3.53 -10.94 -3.58
N PHE A 29 -4.03 -9.87 -4.16
CA PHE A 29 -4.99 -9.97 -5.22
C PHE A 29 -4.40 -10.70 -6.41
N ARG A 30 -3.17 -10.36 -6.76
CA ARG A 30 -2.50 -10.98 -7.89
C ARG A 30 -2.26 -12.44 -7.63
N ILE A 31 -1.78 -12.75 -6.45
CA ILE A 31 -1.50 -14.13 -6.12
C ILE A 31 -2.77 -14.94 -6.13
N GLY A 32 -3.83 -14.40 -5.57
CA GLY A 32 -5.09 -15.12 -5.57
C GLY A 32 -5.60 -15.35 -6.98
N TYR A 33 -5.43 -14.35 -7.82
CA TYR A 33 -5.89 -14.48 -9.19
C TYR A 33 -5.10 -15.56 -9.93
N LEU A 34 -3.80 -15.54 -9.75
CA LEU A 34 -2.96 -16.52 -10.42
C LEU A 34 -3.28 -17.92 -9.94
N PHE A 35 -3.42 -18.05 -8.65
CA PHE A 35 -3.71 -19.36 -8.09
C PHE A 35 -5.05 -19.89 -8.61
N GLY A 36 -6.03 -19.03 -8.64
CA GLY A 36 -7.33 -19.44 -9.12
C GLY A 36 -7.26 -19.84 -10.59
N ARG A 37 -6.47 -19.11 -11.35
CA ARG A 37 -6.38 -19.40 -12.76
C ARG A 37 -5.68 -20.72 -12.99
N VAL A 38 -4.62 -20.94 -12.24
CA VAL A 38 -3.85 -22.15 -12.44
C VAL A 38 -4.66 -23.36 -12.02
N PHE A 39 -5.38 -23.24 -10.94
CA PHE A 39 -6.16 -24.36 -10.44
C PHE A 39 -7.34 -24.63 -11.33
N LEU A 40 -7.95 -23.57 -11.81
CA LEU A 40 -9.08 -23.75 -12.70
C LEU A 40 -8.61 -23.86 -14.10
#